data_d12502522a9e409fbc7c059a10c3adeb
#
_entry.id   d12502522a9e409fbc7c059a10c3adeb
#
_cell.length_a   1.000
_cell.length_b   1.000
_cell.length_c   1.000
_cell.angle_alpha   90.00
_cell.angle_beta   90.00
_cell.angle_gamma   90.00
#
_symmetry.space_group_name_H-M   'P 1'
#
loop_
_entity.id
_entity.type
_entity.pdbx_description
1 polymer ?
#
loop_
_entity_poly.entity_id
_entity_poly.type
_entity_poly.pdbx_seq_one_letter_code
_entity_poly.pdbx_strand_id
1 'polypeptide(L)'
;MNQRLAVLRSVAIVSVSAYIEYGLGLLISVWVARALGPADFGRYAFTVWLCRWLIICSNHALTTSSMKFIAEADGAGREDIASHVASGLNRVQHVSLCLVLVAFALISFIVKPVEWRVFLGPMIVLSIVAVSARANYAMRVAISKGQEHFEPEAIATVLSGVLTVALVIAATVVHADLLAFIAIYAVSSLSLNLINRIAYRRYCLPIVPGPIPAEMSVRLRRHLWLTATLVMLTSIKGGTIEMFMLNTFSTTTAVGFFAIASTLTRGAVELFSVGLTATLLPYMAKAFGQKGQEYAARFLSEATRFYWAAGLAIAGLGLVTTSGLVTLMYGHKYTEAIPSIITILVLAGALLFVNGIVAFQAVVDRQDDRIRLSGGALIVNIVLGIVLIPRFGLAGAVLAYSGTRISELILAVYYLRRVTSEGIPWSPMLRLLAVGALATAVAMLVLELVPGRFAFVPAGIAFICLYAPAGVLVRYWTEEDYALLGTIAGRLGLPGRMFMRGLQLLRVRVTA
;
A
#
# COMPACT_ATOMS: atom_id res chain seq x y z
N MET A 1 29.19 -14.65 -8.93
CA MET A 1 28.32 -13.54 -9.40
C MET A 1 28.34 -12.44 -8.33
N ASN A 2 28.64 -11.19 -8.69
CA ASN A 2 28.81 -10.13 -7.69
C ASN A 2 27.54 -9.98 -6.82
N GLN A 3 27.69 -10.08 -5.49
CA GLN A 3 26.59 -9.97 -4.52
C GLN A 3 25.69 -8.73 -4.75
N ARG A 4 26.30 -7.63 -5.23
CA ARG A 4 25.57 -6.41 -5.65
C ARG A 4 24.62 -6.63 -6.84
N LEU A 5 25.00 -7.45 -7.82
CA LEU A 5 24.14 -7.77 -8.97
C LEU A 5 22.97 -8.67 -8.56
N ALA A 6 23.18 -9.61 -7.63
CA ALA A 6 22.11 -10.44 -7.10
C ALA A 6 21.06 -9.60 -6.36
N VAL A 7 21.50 -8.69 -5.48
CA VAL A 7 20.60 -7.76 -4.75
C VAL A 7 19.83 -6.86 -5.72
N LEU A 8 20.49 -6.28 -6.75
CA LEU A 8 19.83 -5.44 -7.74
C LEU A 8 18.78 -6.22 -8.54
N ARG A 9 19.07 -7.47 -8.92
CA ARG A 9 18.12 -8.36 -9.59
C ARG A 9 16.90 -8.64 -8.70
N SER A 10 17.11 -8.97 -7.43
CA SER A 10 16.03 -9.23 -6.47
C SER A 10 15.13 -8.01 -6.28
N VAL A 11 15.74 -6.82 -6.10
CA VAL A 11 14.98 -5.55 -5.98
C VAL A 11 14.18 -5.27 -7.25
N ALA A 12 14.76 -5.49 -8.43
CA ALA A 12 14.06 -5.31 -9.70
C ALA A 12 12.86 -6.27 -9.84
N ILE A 13 13.05 -7.57 -9.54
CA ILE A 13 11.99 -8.58 -9.59
C ILE A 13 10.84 -8.18 -8.66
N VAL A 14 11.13 -7.84 -7.39
CA VAL A 14 10.11 -7.45 -6.40
C VAL A 14 9.37 -6.19 -6.83
N SER A 15 10.09 -5.16 -7.28
CA SER A 15 9.46 -3.89 -7.67
C SER A 15 8.58 -4.05 -8.90
N VAL A 16 9.08 -4.70 -9.95
CA VAL A 16 8.31 -4.93 -11.18
C VAL A 16 7.08 -5.79 -10.89
N SER A 17 7.23 -6.86 -10.09
CA SER A 17 6.11 -7.72 -9.70
C SER A 17 5.03 -6.96 -8.93
N ALA A 18 5.42 -6.06 -8.02
CA ALA A 18 4.48 -5.25 -7.25
C ALA A 18 3.68 -4.28 -8.13
N TYR A 19 4.32 -3.63 -9.12
CA TYR A 19 3.62 -2.78 -10.07
C TYR A 19 2.69 -3.56 -11.01
N ILE A 20 3.12 -4.76 -11.47
CA ILE A 20 2.27 -5.64 -12.28
C ILE A 20 1.07 -6.11 -11.44
N GLU A 21 1.30 -6.54 -10.21
CA GLU A 21 0.23 -6.95 -9.28
C GLU A 21 -0.80 -5.83 -9.10
N TYR A 22 -0.33 -4.62 -8.85
CA TYR A 22 -1.22 -3.47 -8.71
C TYR A 22 -2.00 -3.19 -10.00
N GLY A 23 -1.33 -3.19 -11.15
CA GLY A 23 -1.98 -2.97 -12.46
C GLY A 23 -3.06 -4.01 -12.77
N LEU A 24 -2.74 -5.30 -12.57
CA LEU A 24 -3.70 -6.39 -12.73
C LEU A 24 -4.85 -6.28 -11.72
N GLY A 25 -4.55 -5.95 -10.45
CA GLY A 25 -5.56 -5.72 -9.41
C GLY A 25 -6.50 -4.56 -9.74
N LEU A 26 -5.97 -3.47 -10.30
CA LEU A 26 -6.77 -2.34 -10.76
C LEU A 26 -7.68 -2.73 -11.92
N LEU A 27 -7.18 -3.45 -12.91
CA LEU A 27 -7.97 -3.97 -14.02
C LEU A 27 -9.10 -4.88 -13.52
N ILE A 28 -8.81 -5.82 -12.63
CA ILE A 28 -9.81 -6.69 -12.00
C ILE A 28 -10.87 -5.85 -11.30
N SER A 29 -10.46 -4.88 -10.47
CA SER A 29 -11.38 -3.98 -9.76
C SER A 29 -12.32 -3.24 -10.70
N VAL A 30 -11.80 -2.70 -11.81
CA VAL A 30 -12.58 -1.97 -12.82
C VAL A 30 -13.63 -2.88 -13.48
N TRP A 31 -13.21 -4.06 -13.94
CA TRP A 31 -14.13 -4.98 -14.62
C TRP A 31 -15.20 -5.51 -13.69
N VAL A 32 -14.85 -5.92 -12.46
CA VAL A 32 -15.80 -6.39 -11.45
C VAL A 32 -16.78 -5.28 -11.07
N ALA A 33 -16.30 -4.05 -10.85
CA ALA A 33 -17.15 -2.93 -10.49
C ALA A 33 -18.15 -2.59 -11.61
N ARG A 34 -17.71 -2.62 -12.87
CA ARG A 34 -18.59 -2.38 -14.03
C ARG A 34 -19.65 -3.46 -14.19
N ALA A 35 -19.28 -4.72 -13.99
CA ALA A 35 -20.18 -5.86 -14.14
C ALA A 35 -21.27 -5.85 -13.05
N LEU A 36 -20.88 -5.66 -11.79
CA LEU A 36 -21.77 -5.79 -10.64
C LEU A 36 -22.54 -4.51 -10.29
N GLY A 37 -21.99 -3.34 -10.64
CA GLY A 37 -22.50 -2.06 -10.14
C GLY A 37 -22.17 -1.80 -8.66
N PRO A 38 -22.52 -0.59 -8.13
CA PRO A 38 -21.96 -0.12 -6.84
C PRO A 38 -22.32 -0.98 -5.63
N ALA A 39 -23.56 -1.47 -5.53
CA ALA A 39 -24.03 -2.23 -4.37
C ALA A 39 -23.40 -3.63 -4.29
N ASP A 40 -23.43 -4.39 -5.38
CA ASP A 40 -22.85 -5.74 -5.41
C ASP A 40 -21.33 -5.71 -5.46
N PHE A 41 -20.73 -4.68 -6.07
CA PHE A 41 -19.32 -4.43 -5.95
C PHE A 41 -18.91 -4.15 -4.49
N GLY A 42 -19.74 -3.43 -3.73
CA GLY A 42 -19.54 -3.22 -2.31
C GLY A 42 -19.55 -4.53 -1.51
N ARG A 43 -20.48 -5.43 -1.78
CA ARG A 43 -20.54 -6.79 -1.17
C ARG A 43 -19.30 -7.61 -1.52
N TYR A 44 -18.88 -7.58 -2.79
CA TYR A 44 -17.64 -8.23 -3.25
C TYR A 44 -16.42 -7.66 -2.53
N ALA A 45 -16.26 -6.34 -2.52
CA ALA A 45 -15.14 -5.66 -1.89
C ALA A 45 -15.06 -5.93 -0.38
N PHE A 46 -16.20 -5.93 0.32
CA PHE A 46 -16.27 -6.31 1.73
C PHE A 46 -15.84 -7.76 1.97
N THR A 47 -16.30 -8.69 1.14
CA THR A 47 -15.92 -10.10 1.24
C THR A 47 -14.41 -10.30 1.05
N VAL A 48 -13.82 -9.65 0.02
CA VAL A 48 -12.37 -9.67 -0.22
C VAL A 48 -11.60 -9.04 0.94
N TRP A 49 -12.09 -7.93 1.47
CA TRP A 49 -11.52 -7.27 2.65
C TRP A 49 -11.56 -8.18 3.89
N LEU A 50 -12.68 -8.85 4.14
CA LEU A 50 -12.82 -9.79 5.26
C LEU A 50 -11.85 -10.98 5.11
N CYS A 51 -11.74 -11.57 3.90
CA CYS A 51 -10.74 -12.59 3.62
C CYS A 51 -9.31 -12.11 3.92
N ARG A 52 -8.97 -10.87 3.55
CA ARG A 52 -7.66 -10.27 3.86
C ARG A 52 -7.42 -10.20 5.37
N TRP A 53 -8.43 -9.81 6.15
CA TRP A 53 -8.33 -9.78 7.62
C TRP A 53 -8.12 -11.15 8.22
N LEU A 54 -8.84 -12.17 7.75
CA LEU A 54 -8.65 -13.55 8.20
C LEU A 54 -7.22 -14.05 7.92
N ILE A 55 -6.64 -13.67 6.76
CA ILE A 55 -5.24 -13.96 6.44
C ILE A 55 -4.28 -13.23 7.37
N ILE A 56 -4.52 -11.96 7.68
CA ILE A 56 -3.70 -11.19 8.62
C ILE A 56 -3.74 -11.83 10.00
N CYS A 57 -4.91 -12.16 10.51
CA CYS A 57 -5.08 -12.80 11.82
C CYS A 57 -4.38 -14.16 11.91
N SER A 58 -4.39 -14.94 10.83
CA SER A 58 -3.80 -16.28 10.83
C SER A 58 -2.28 -16.31 10.59
N ASN A 59 -1.72 -15.29 9.91
CA ASN A 59 -0.45 -15.48 9.19
C ASN A 59 0.60 -14.38 9.40
N HIS A 60 0.20 -13.12 9.61
CA HIS A 60 1.10 -12.01 9.31
C HIS A 60 2.34 -11.92 10.23
N ALA A 61 2.20 -12.19 11.52
CA ALA A 61 3.34 -12.28 12.43
C ALA A 61 4.27 -13.46 12.08
N LEU A 62 3.69 -14.56 11.62
CA LEU A 62 4.43 -15.78 11.24
C LEU A 62 5.24 -15.55 9.97
N THR A 63 4.67 -14.88 8.96
CA THR A 63 5.37 -14.59 7.70
C THR A 63 6.58 -13.67 7.91
N THR A 64 6.43 -12.60 8.68
CA THR A 64 7.53 -11.69 9.00
C THR A 64 8.64 -12.39 9.78
N SER A 65 8.26 -13.22 10.76
CA SER A 65 9.23 -13.99 11.56
C SER A 65 9.92 -15.06 10.75
N SER A 66 9.20 -15.76 9.84
CA SER A 66 9.78 -16.75 8.94
C SER A 66 10.88 -16.13 8.09
N MET A 67 10.57 -15.02 7.41
CA MET A 67 11.55 -14.34 6.56
C MET A 67 12.82 -13.95 7.33
N LYS A 68 12.67 -13.41 8.56
CA LYS A 68 13.80 -12.98 9.37
C LYS A 68 14.66 -14.15 9.87
N PHE A 69 14.04 -15.13 10.54
CA PHE A 69 14.80 -16.19 11.21
C PHE A 69 15.36 -17.23 10.24
N ILE A 70 14.72 -17.43 9.10
CA ILE A 70 15.26 -18.29 8.03
C ILE A 70 16.47 -17.61 7.40
N ALA A 71 16.39 -16.32 7.04
CA ALA A 71 17.52 -15.58 6.50
C ALA A 71 18.70 -15.48 7.50
N GLU A 72 18.41 -15.35 8.81
CA GLU A 72 19.45 -15.35 9.85
C GLU A 72 20.16 -16.70 9.94
N ALA A 73 19.41 -17.80 9.89
CA ALA A 73 20.00 -19.15 9.96
C ALA A 73 20.77 -19.51 8.68
N ASP A 74 20.24 -19.16 7.52
CA ASP A 74 20.86 -19.37 6.21
C ASP A 74 22.16 -18.57 6.09
N GLY A 75 22.13 -17.28 6.44
CA GLY A 75 23.31 -16.40 6.46
C GLY A 75 24.41 -16.85 7.44
N ALA A 76 24.06 -17.65 8.47
CA ALA A 76 24.99 -18.31 9.38
C ALA A 76 25.51 -19.67 8.84
N GLY A 77 25.13 -20.07 7.62
CA GLY A 77 25.48 -21.36 7.01
C GLY A 77 24.79 -22.57 7.66
N ARG A 78 23.66 -22.35 8.36
CA ARG A 78 22.89 -23.39 9.06
C ARG A 78 21.57 -23.66 8.35
N GLU A 79 21.64 -24.19 7.12
CA GLU A 79 20.47 -24.48 6.28
C GLU A 79 19.52 -25.50 6.94
N ASP A 80 20.03 -26.44 7.72
CA ASP A 80 19.24 -27.39 8.51
C ASP A 80 18.32 -26.65 9.50
N ILE A 81 18.87 -25.70 10.26
CA ILE A 81 18.12 -24.91 11.23
C ILE A 81 17.11 -23.99 10.51
N ALA A 82 17.49 -23.39 9.37
CA ALA A 82 16.55 -22.61 8.55
C ALA A 82 15.33 -23.47 8.15
N SER A 83 15.58 -24.70 7.73
CA SER A 83 14.52 -25.66 7.38
C SER A 83 13.65 -26.08 8.58
N HIS A 84 14.27 -26.32 9.74
CA HIS A 84 13.54 -26.66 11.00
C HIS A 84 12.65 -25.50 11.46
N VAL A 85 13.15 -24.24 11.39
CA VAL A 85 12.37 -23.04 11.69
C VAL A 85 11.19 -22.89 10.72
N ALA A 86 11.45 -23.07 9.42
CA ALA A 86 10.41 -23.01 8.40
C ALA A 86 9.31 -24.06 8.67
N SER A 87 9.69 -25.30 9.00
CA SER A 87 8.76 -26.38 9.34
C SER A 87 7.94 -26.09 10.60
N GLY A 88 8.59 -25.60 11.66
CA GLY A 88 7.95 -25.25 12.92
C GLY A 88 6.91 -24.14 12.74
N LEU A 89 7.29 -23.03 12.08
CA LEU A 89 6.40 -21.91 11.82
C LEU A 89 5.25 -22.26 10.86
N ASN A 90 5.51 -23.09 9.86
CA ASN A 90 4.47 -23.60 8.97
C ASN A 90 3.43 -24.45 9.71
N ARG A 91 3.85 -25.27 10.69
CA ARG A 91 2.92 -26.03 11.54
C ARG A 91 2.06 -25.10 12.39
N VAL A 92 2.67 -24.10 13.04
CA VAL A 92 1.93 -23.10 13.83
C VAL A 92 0.93 -22.35 12.95
N GLN A 93 1.32 -21.99 11.72
CA GLN A 93 0.44 -21.34 10.75
C GLN A 93 -0.80 -22.21 10.42
N HIS A 94 -0.65 -23.51 10.20
CA HIS A 94 -1.81 -24.38 9.92
C HIS A 94 -2.77 -24.45 11.10
N VAL A 95 -2.24 -24.51 12.33
CA VAL A 95 -3.08 -24.49 13.54
C VAL A 95 -3.81 -23.16 13.68
N SER A 96 -3.08 -22.03 13.55
CA SER A 96 -3.66 -20.69 13.61
C SER A 96 -4.73 -20.48 12.52
N LEU A 97 -4.44 -20.91 11.30
CA LEU A 97 -5.38 -20.83 10.17
C LEU A 97 -6.65 -21.65 10.46
N CYS A 98 -6.51 -22.89 10.94
CA CYS A 98 -7.64 -23.72 11.29
C CYS A 98 -8.53 -23.04 12.35
N LEU A 99 -7.93 -22.52 13.42
CA LEU A 99 -8.66 -21.81 14.48
C LEU A 99 -9.40 -20.58 13.95
N VAL A 100 -8.74 -19.75 13.12
CA VAL A 100 -9.34 -18.56 12.52
C VAL A 100 -10.49 -18.94 11.60
N LEU A 101 -10.35 -19.97 10.77
CA LEU A 101 -11.40 -20.42 9.85
C LEU A 101 -12.60 -21.02 10.58
N VAL A 102 -12.37 -21.81 11.63
CA VAL A 102 -13.46 -22.37 12.47
C VAL A 102 -14.21 -21.22 13.17
N ALA A 103 -13.47 -20.28 13.78
CA ALA A 103 -14.07 -19.11 14.41
C ALA A 103 -14.88 -18.26 13.39
N PHE A 104 -14.32 -18.03 12.20
CA PHE A 104 -15.01 -17.34 11.10
C PHE A 104 -16.31 -18.03 10.69
N ALA A 105 -16.28 -19.36 10.48
CA ALA A 105 -17.47 -20.11 10.10
C ALA A 105 -18.56 -20.04 11.19
N LEU A 106 -18.19 -20.25 12.47
CA LEU A 106 -19.11 -20.17 13.60
C LEU A 106 -19.72 -18.77 13.74
N ILE A 107 -18.90 -17.72 13.73
CA ILE A 107 -19.36 -16.34 13.84
C ILE A 107 -20.29 -16.00 12.68
N SER A 108 -19.93 -16.35 11.44
CA SER A 108 -20.75 -16.08 10.26
C SER A 108 -22.10 -16.81 10.31
N PHE A 109 -22.13 -18.01 10.89
CA PHE A 109 -23.36 -18.77 11.05
C PHE A 109 -24.29 -18.20 12.15
N ILE A 110 -23.70 -17.61 13.21
CA ILE A 110 -24.44 -16.97 14.31
C ILE A 110 -24.94 -15.60 13.90
N VAL A 111 -24.05 -14.76 13.34
CA VAL A 111 -24.34 -13.34 13.01
C VAL A 111 -25.18 -13.22 11.74
N LYS A 112 -25.03 -14.14 10.80
CA LYS A 112 -25.70 -14.19 9.49
C LYS A 112 -25.64 -12.80 8.80
N PRO A 113 -24.44 -12.37 8.32
CA PRO A 113 -24.28 -11.08 7.70
C PRO A 113 -25.40 -10.80 6.68
N VAL A 114 -26.01 -9.63 6.76
CA VAL A 114 -27.18 -9.27 5.94
C VAL A 114 -26.86 -9.42 4.45
N GLU A 115 -25.64 -9.08 4.07
CA GLU A 115 -25.12 -9.12 2.71
C GLU A 115 -25.04 -10.54 2.14
N TRP A 116 -24.92 -11.56 3.02
CA TRP A 116 -24.74 -12.97 2.66
C TRP A 116 -25.99 -13.83 2.86
N ARG A 117 -27.09 -13.27 3.37
CA ARG A 117 -28.27 -14.05 3.78
C ARG A 117 -28.78 -15.01 2.70
N VAL A 118 -28.76 -14.58 1.43
CA VAL A 118 -29.25 -15.39 0.32
C VAL A 118 -28.28 -16.55 -0.04
N PHE A 119 -26.98 -16.35 0.14
CA PHE A 119 -25.95 -17.29 -0.27
C PHE A 119 -24.96 -17.60 0.86
N LEU A 120 -25.42 -17.61 2.12
CA LEU A 120 -24.55 -17.73 3.30
C LEU A 120 -23.59 -18.92 3.22
N GLY A 121 -24.09 -20.11 2.90
CA GLY A 121 -23.27 -21.33 2.81
C GLY A 121 -22.18 -21.22 1.75
N PRO A 122 -22.53 -20.94 0.48
CA PRO A 122 -21.55 -20.72 -0.59
C PRO A 122 -20.54 -19.62 -0.27
N MET A 123 -20.94 -18.49 0.31
CA MET A 123 -20.04 -17.39 0.70
C MET A 123 -19.02 -17.83 1.74
N ILE A 124 -19.44 -18.57 2.78
CA ILE A 124 -18.54 -19.11 3.80
C ILE A 124 -17.54 -20.08 3.17
N VAL A 125 -18.01 -21.04 2.35
CA VAL A 125 -17.14 -22.04 1.72
C VAL A 125 -16.11 -21.39 0.80
N LEU A 126 -16.54 -20.50 -0.10
CA LEU A 126 -15.63 -19.82 -1.03
C LEU A 126 -14.61 -18.94 -0.30
N SER A 127 -15.04 -18.27 0.78
CA SER A 127 -14.12 -17.48 1.62
C SER A 127 -13.10 -18.38 2.34
N ILE A 128 -13.51 -19.53 2.89
CA ILE A 128 -12.60 -20.49 3.52
C ILE A 128 -11.56 -21.00 2.51
N VAL A 129 -12.00 -21.36 1.30
CA VAL A 129 -11.10 -21.80 0.21
C VAL A 129 -10.10 -20.71 -0.15
N ALA A 130 -10.58 -19.47 -0.37
CA ALA A 130 -9.74 -18.35 -0.73
C ALA A 130 -8.72 -18.01 0.36
N VAL A 131 -9.16 -17.93 1.63
CA VAL A 131 -8.29 -17.64 2.77
C VAL A 131 -7.26 -18.73 2.97
N SER A 132 -7.65 -20.00 2.92
CA SER A 132 -6.74 -21.14 3.04
C SER A 132 -5.65 -21.11 1.97
N ALA A 133 -6.04 -20.89 0.72
CA ALA A 133 -5.11 -20.82 -0.39
C ALA A 133 -4.12 -19.65 -0.25
N ARG A 134 -4.62 -18.44 0.03
CA ARG A 134 -3.78 -17.25 0.16
C ARG A 134 -2.90 -17.25 1.42
N ALA A 135 -3.38 -17.79 2.54
CA ALA A 135 -2.58 -17.94 3.75
C ALA A 135 -1.39 -18.88 3.52
N ASN A 136 -1.61 -20.01 2.86
CA ASN A 136 -0.55 -20.95 2.49
C ASN A 136 0.42 -20.37 1.44
N TYR A 137 -0.09 -19.60 0.50
CA TYR A 137 0.73 -18.83 -0.44
C TYR A 137 1.64 -17.84 0.29
N ALA A 138 1.08 -16.99 1.16
CA ALA A 138 1.82 -15.97 1.88
C ALA A 138 2.93 -16.57 2.77
N MET A 139 2.68 -17.70 3.40
CA MET A 139 3.68 -18.40 4.21
C MET A 139 4.85 -18.93 3.35
N ARG A 140 4.55 -19.56 2.20
CA ARG A 140 5.60 -20.03 1.28
C ARG A 140 6.42 -18.88 0.69
N VAL A 141 5.77 -17.77 0.33
CA VAL A 141 6.47 -16.56 -0.11
C VAL A 141 7.41 -16.03 0.97
N ALA A 142 6.99 -16.03 2.24
CA ALA A 142 7.84 -15.60 3.34
C ALA A 142 9.06 -16.53 3.52
N ILE A 143 8.87 -17.84 3.40
CA ILE A 143 9.94 -18.82 3.48
C ILE A 143 10.90 -18.67 2.29
N SER A 144 10.40 -18.53 1.06
CA SER A 144 11.23 -18.35 -0.13
C SER A 144 12.06 -17.06 -0.07
N LYS A 145 11.46 -15.95 0.41
CA LYS A 145 12.18 -14.69 0.65
C LYS A 145 13.26 -14.83 1.74
N GLY A 146 12.99 -15.64 2.77
CA GLY A 146 13.98 -15.98 3.79
C GLY A 146 15.17 -16.76 3.24
N GLN A 147 15.00 -17.50 2.15
CA GLN A 147 16.03 -18.19 1.36
C GLN A 147 16.57 -17.34 0.20
N GLU A 148 16.29 -16.04 0.16
CA GLU A 148 16.68 -15.09 -0.90
C GLU A 148 16.10 -15.39 -2.30
N HIS A 149 15.05 -16.22 -2.40
CA HIS A 149 14.36 -16.56 -3.65
C HIS A 149 13.06 -15.76 -3.80
N PHE A 150 13.03 -14.83 -4.76
CA PHE A 150 11.87 -13.94 -5.05
C PHE A 150 11.08 -14.38 -6.27
N GLU A 151 11.62 -15.28 -7.09
CA GLU A 151 11.02 -15.78 -8.32
C GLU A 151 9.68 -16.49 -8.10
N PRO A 152 9.49 -17.34 -7.04
CA PRO A 152 8.21 -18.00 -6.82
C PRO A 152 7.02 -17.06 -6.62
N GLU A 153 7.24 -15.93 -5.95
CA GLU A 153 6.23 -14.89 -5.78
C GLU A 153 5.91 -14.22 -7.11
N ALA A 154 6.93 -13.77 -7.84
CA ALA A 154 6.78 -13.06 -9.10
C ALA A 154 6.03 -13.89 -10.15
N ILE A 155 6.42 -15.16 -10.35
CA ILE A 155 5.79 -16.07 -11.28
C ILE A 155 4.33 -16.30 -10.91
N ALA A 156 4.05 -16.61 -9.64
CA ALA A 156 2.71 -16.89 -9.19
C ALA A 156 1.79 -15.67 -9.33
N THR A 157 2.25 -14.49 -8.94
CA THR A 157 1.48 -13.25 -9.00
C THR A 157 1.10 -12.89 -10.45
N VAL A 158 2.07 -12.95 -11.37
CA VAL A 158 1.81 -12.59 -12.76
C VAL A 158 0.88 -13.60 -13.43
N LEU A 159 1.17 -14.89 -13.34
CA LEU A 159 0.38 -15.92 -14.03
C LEU A 159 -1.04 -16.02 -13.46
N SER A 160 -1.20 -16.00 -12.12
CA SER A 160 -2.54 -16.04 -11.52
C SER A 160 -3.31 -14.75 -11.77
N GLY A 161 -2.62 -13.61 -11.81
CA GLY A 161 -3.23 -12.31 -12.12
C GLY A 161 -3.79 -12.27 -13.55
N VAL A 162 -3.02 -12.73 -14.54
CA VAL A 162 -3.49 -12.84 -15.93
C VAL A 162 -4.68 -13.80 -16.04
N LEU A 163 -4.61 -14.97 -15.40
CA LEU A 163 -5.73 -15.90 -15.35
C LEU A 163 -6.97 -15.27 -14.74
N THR A 164 -6.81 -14.52 -13.64
CA THR A 164 -7.92 -13.83 -12.96
C THR A 164 -8.56 -12.80 -13.86
N VAL A 165 -7.77 -11.98 -14.58
CA VAL A 165 -8.29 -11.01 -15.54
C VAL A 165 -9.10 -11.71 -16.64
N ALA A 166 -8.59 -12.80 -17.19
CA ALA A 166 -9.30 -13.58 -18.21
C ALA A 166 -10.65 -14.13 -17.69
N LEU A 167 -10.66 -14.71 -16.49
CA LEU A 167 -11.89 -15.21 -15.86
C LEU A 167 -12.91 -14.11 -15.57
N VAL A 168 -12.45 -12.94 -15.09
CA VAL A 168 -13.30 -11.78 -14.81
C VAL A 168 -13.91 -11.22 -16.08
N ILE A 169 -13.13 -11.12 -17.17
CA ILE A 169 -13.65 -10.70 -18.48
C ILE A 169 -14.69 -11.70 -18.98
N ALA A 170 -14.41 -13.00 -18.92
CA ALA A 170 -15.36 -14.03 -19.33
C ALA A 170 -16.67 -13.95 -18.51
N ALA A 171 -16.59 -13.81 -17.18
CA ALA A 171 -17.75 -13.66 -16.33
C ALA A 171 -18.57 -12.38 -16.65
N THR A 172 -17.88 -11.29 -17.00
CA THR A 172 -18.54 -10.04 -17.42
C THR A 172 -19.31 -10.21 -18.71
N VAL A 173 -18.75 -10.94 -19.70
CA VAL A 173 -19.41 -11.20 -20.99
C VAL A 173 -20.68 -12.03 -20.83
N VAL A 174 -20.68 -13.02 -19.91
CA VAL A 174 -21.87 -13.84 -19.64
C VAL A 174 -22.82 -13.24 -18.61
N HIS A 175 -22.59 -11.98 -18.19
CA HIS A 175 -23.40 -11.28 -17.19
C HIS A 175 -23.56 -12.07 -15.88
N ALA A 176 -22.45 -12.65 -15.41
CA ALA A 176 -22.42 -13.45 -14.18
C ALA A 176 -22.79 -12.62 -12.93
N ASP A 177 -23.33 -13.29 -11.94
CA ASP A 177 -23.75 -12.70 -10.67
C ASP A 177 -22.59 -12.51 -9.66
N LEU A 178 -22.89 -11.93 -8.49
CA LEU A 178 -21.95 -11.72 -7.39
C LEU A 178 -21.23 -13.01 -6.97
N LEU A 179 -22.00 -14.12 -6.87
CA LEU A 179 -21.44 -15.39 -6.41
C LEU A 179 -20.36 -15.93 -7.36
N ALA A 180 -20.56 -15.76 -8.67
CA ALA A 180 -19.58 -16.15 -9.67
C ALA A 180 -18.26 -15.35 -9.53
N PHE A 181 -18.33 -14.04 -9.29
CA PHE A 181 -17.12 -13.23 -9.05
C PHE A 181 -16.39 -13.62 -7.77
N ILE A 182 -17.11 -14.00 -6.70
CA ILE A 182 -16.48 -14.54 -5.48
C ILE A 182 -15.89 -15.93 -5.72
N ALA A 183 -16.55 -16.77 -6.53
CA ALA A 183 -15.97 -18.05 -6.96
C ALA A 183 -14.69 -17.84 -7.79
N ILE A 184 -14.65 -16.85 -8.69
CA ILE A 184 -13.44 -16.46 -9.41
C ILE A 184 -12.34 -16.01 -8.44
N TYR A 185 -12.66 -15.25 -7.40
CA TYR A 185 -11.68 -14.89 -6.38
C TYR A 185 -11.11 -16.11 -5.64
N ALA A 186 -11.94 -17.11 -5.33
CA ALA A 186 -11.51 -18.37 -4.74
C ALA A 186 -10.62 -19.19 -5.70
N VAL A 187 -11.02 -19.33 -6.96
CA VAL A 187 -10.24 -20.02 -8.02
C VAL A 187 -8.90 -19.31 -8.26
N SER A 188 -8.92 -17.98 -8.32
CA SER A 188 -7.70 -17.16 -8.41
C SER A 188 -6.76 -17.42 -7.23
N SER A 189 -7.30 -17.52 -6.01
CA SER A 189 -6.53 -17.81 -4.81
C SER A 189 -5.91 -19.20 -4.83
N LEU A 190 -6.66 -20.20 -5.34
CA LEU A 190 -6.15 -21.54 -5.55
C LEU A 190 -5.06 -21.60 -6.61
N SER A 191 -5.25 -20.93 -7.75
CA SER A 191 -4.26 -20.86 -8.82
C SER A 191 -2.97 -20.21 -8.34
N LEU A 192 -3.07 -19.08 -7.63
CA LEU A 192 -1.94 -18.39 -7.00
C LEU A 192 -1.14 -19.32 -6.08
N ASN A 193 -1.85 -20.07 -5.22
CA ASN A 193 -1.27 -21.02 -4.30
C ASN A 193 -0.60 -22.21 -5.03
N LEU A 194 -1.23 -22.75 -6.08
CA LEU A 194 -0.72 -23.88 -6.84
C LEU A 194 0.50 -23.51 -7.65
N ILE A 195 0.45 -22.42 -8.40
CA ILE A 195 1.58 -21.92 -9.20
C ILE A 195 2.77 -21.63 -8.29
N ASN A 196 2.54 -20.96 -7.16
CA ASN A 196 3.58 -20.72 -6.18
C ASN A 196 4.19 -22.01 -5.62
N ARG A 197 3.36 -23.03 -5.33
CA ARG A 197 3.82 -24.33 -4.84
C ARG A 197 4.73 -25.02 -5.86
N ILE A 198 4.39 -24.94 -7.15
CA ILE A 198 5.20 -25.51 -8.24
C ILE A 198 6.53 -24.75 -8.37
N ALA A 199 6.46 -23.40 -8.40
CA ALA A 199 7.65 -22.57 -8.47
C ALA A 199 8.55 -22.75 -7.24
N TYR A 200 7.98 -22.79 -6.03
CA TYR A 200 8.72 -23.02 -4.79
C TYR A 200 9.55 -24.32 -4.84
N ARG A 201 8.97 -25.41 -5.32
CA ARG A 201 9.69 -26.71 -5.46
C ARG A 201 10.88 -26.64 -6.42
N ARG A 202 10.87 -25.70 -7.36
CA ARG A 202 11.94 -25.55 -8.36
C ARG A 202 13.08 -24.67 -7.87
N TYR A 203 12.80 -23.67 -7.03
CA TYR A 203 13.76 -22.63 -6.67
C TYR A 203 14.26 -22.75 -5.21
N CYS A 204 13.47 -23.34 -4.33
CA CYS A 204 13.72 -23.33 -2.90
C CYS A 204 14.10 -24.70 -2.36
N LEU A 205 14.83 -24.71 -1.26
CA LEU A 205 15.19 -25.93 -0.53
C LEU A 205 13.92 -26.55 0.12
N PRO A 206 13.89 -27.88 0.25
CA PRO A 206 12.76 -28.57 0.89
C PRO A 206 12.69 -28.23 2.39
N ILE A 207 11.47 -28.15 2.90
CA ILE A 207 11.21 -27.95 4.33
C ILE A 207 11.29 -29.31 5.04
N VAL A 208 12.30 -29.49 5.91
CA VAL A 208 12.49 -30.69 6.69
C VAL A 208 12.18 -30.41 8.16
N PRO A 209 11.35 -31.23 8.84
CA PRO A 209 11.09 -31.06 10.26
C PRO A 209 12.30 -31.45 11.10
N GLY A 210 12.55 -30.70 12.16
CA GLY A 210 13.64 -30.99 13.10
C GLY A 210 13.61 -30.05 14.32
N PRO A 211 14.53 -30.25 15.27
CA PRO A 211 14.58 -29.47 16.50
C PRO A 211 15.11 -28.06 16.24
N ILE A 212 14.47 -27.06 16.83
CA ILE A 212 14.94 -25.68 16.85
C ILE A 212 15.78 -25.49 18.13
N PRO A 213 16.99 -24.90 18.08
CA PRO A 213 17.78 -24.62 19.27
C PRO A 213 17.00 -23.82 20.31
N ALA A 214 17.20 -24.13 21.60
CA ALA A 214 16.39 -23.55 22.69
C ALA A 214 16.50 -22.03 22.73
N GLU A 215 17.68 -21.46 22.56
CA GLU A 215 17.91 -20.01 22.53
C GLU A 215 17.13 -19.33 21.38
N MET A 216 17.19 -19.92 20.19
CA MET A 216 16.45 -19.41 19.01
C MET A 216 14.94 -19.52 19.22
N SER A 217 14.47 -20.60 19.85
CA SER A 217 13.05 -20.80 20.17
C SER A 217 12.50 -19.74 21.12
N VAL A 218 13.25 -19.33 22.15
CA VAL A 218 12.87 -18.24 23.06
C VAL A 218 12.83 -16.91 22.34
N ARG A 219 13.87 -16.58 21.54
CA ARG A 219 13.92 -15.35 20.71
C ARG A 219 12.78 -15.30 19.72
N LEU A 220 12.48 -16.41 19.04
CA LEU A 220 11.40 -16.54 18.07
C LEU A 220 10.03 -16.27 18.70
N ARG A 221 9.72 -16.88 19.86
CA ARG A 221 8.46 -16.65 20.59
C ARG A 221 8.30 -15.18 20.99
N ARG A 222 9.32 -14.56 21.56
CA ARG A 222 9.29 -13.14 21.92
C ARG A 222 9.05 -12.26 20.69
N HIS A 223 9.75 -12.54 19.59
CA HIS A 223 9.61 -11.80 18.34
C HIS A 223 8.20 -11.96 17.74
N LEU A 224 7.64 -13.17 17.75
CA LEU A 224 6.26 -13.42 17.28
C LEU A 224 5.24 -12.57 18.01
N TRP A 225 5.28 -12.50 19.35
CA TRP A 225 4.35 -11.69 20.14
C TRP A 225 4.47 -10.20 19.84
N LEU A 226 5.67 -9.67 19.82
CA LEU A 226 5.91 -8.25 19.51
C LEU A 226 5.47 -7.90 18.07
N THR A 227 5.79 -8.79 17.13
CA THR A 227 5.40 -8.62 15.72
C THR A 227 3.89 -8.72 15.55
N ALA A 228 3.23 -9.67 16.21
CA ALA A 228 1.77 -9.80 16.16
C ALA A 228 1.07 -8.53 16.65
N THR A 229 1.51 -7.99 17.79
CA THR A 229 0.97 -6.74 18.33
C THR A 229 1.17 -5.58 17.37
N LEU A 230 2.38 -5.40 16.84
CA LEU A 230 2.70 -4.31 15.92
C LEU A 230 1.93 -4.42 14.61
N VAL A 231 1.83 -5.63 14.05
CA VAL A 231 1.11 -5.89 12.80
C VAL A 231 -0.38 -5.64 12.99
N MET A 232 -0.99 -6.08 14.08
CA MET A 232 -2.40 -5.79 14.35
C MET A 232 -2.63 -4.28 14.43
N LEU A 233 -1.80 -3.56 15.18
CA LEU A 233 -1.92 -2.10 15.32
C LEU A 233 -1.82 -1.38 13.97
N THR A 234 -0.83 -1.75 13.15
CA THR A 234 -0.60 -1.12 11.84
C THR A 234 -1.65 -1.51 10.80
N SER A 235 -2.15 -2.75 10.84
CA SER A 235 -3.18 -3.23 9.92
C SER A 235 -4.53 -2.58 10.19
N ILE A 236 -4.91 -2.40 11.46
CA ILE A 236 -6.15 -1.71 11.84
C ILE A 236 -6.10 -0.24 11.39
N LYS A 237 -4.94 0.42 11.59
CA LYS A 237 -4.71 1.80 11.17
C LYS A 237 -4.74 1.99 9.64
N GLY A 238 -4.38 0.98 8.87
CA GLY A 238 -4.15 1.06 7.40
C GLY A 238 -5.39 1.34 6.54
N GLY A 239 -6.39 2.06 7.02
CA GLY A 239 -7.56 2.50 6.25
C GLY A 239 -8.56 1.38 5.97
N THR A 240 -8.65 0.41 6.83
CA THR A 240 -9.48 -0.77 6.61
C THR A 240 -10.65 -0.89 7.58
N ILE A 241 -10.62 -0.17 8.69
CA ILE A 241 -11.70 -0.21 9.69
C ILE A 241 -12.94 0.53 9.20
N GLU A 242 -12.78 1.57 8.39
CA GLU A 242 -13.88 2.30 7.77
C GLU A 242 -14.74 1.39 6.87
N MET A 243 -14.13 0.42 6.18
CA MET A 243 -14.89 -0.57 5.41
C MET A 243 -15.82 -1.41 6.28
N PHE A 244 -15.33 -1.86 7.44
CA PHE A 244 -16.14 -2.59 8.41
C PHE A 244 -17.26 -1.73 8.96
N MET A 245 -16.94 -0.50 9.36
CA MET A 245 -17.93 0.43 9.92
C MET A 245 -18.97 0.84 8.88
N LEU A 246 -18.57 1.09 7.61
CA LEU A 246 -19.49 1.38 6.51
C LEU A 246 -20.43 0.20 6.26
N ASN A 247 -19.92 -1.01 6.27
CA ASN A 247 -20.73 -2.21 6.09
C ASN A 247 -21.73 -2.41 7.24
N THR A 248 -21.34 -2.03 8.46
CA THR A 248 -22.15 -2.22 9.68
C THR A 248 -23.18 -1.09 9.86
N PHE A 249 -22.80 0.16 9.58
CA PHE A 249 -23.58 1.34 9.94
C PHE A 249 -24.13 2.12 8.74
N SER A 250 -23.82 1.73 7.49
CA SER A 250 -24.23 2.45 6.30
C SER A 250 -24.75 1.48 5.22
N THR A 251 -24.32 1.62 3.98
CA THR A 251 -24.79 0.85 2.83
C THR A 251 -23.65 0.12 2.11
N THR A 252 -23.96 -1.00 1.46
CA THR A 252 -23.01 -1.72 0.61
C THR A 252 -22.50 -0.86 -0.55
N THR A 253 -23.31 0.04 -1.07
CA THR A 253 -22.91 1.04 -2.08
C THR A 253 -21.80 1.95 -1.56
N ALA A 254 -21.91 2.45 -0.32
CA ALA A 254 -20.88 3.26 0.31
C ALA A 254 -19.56 2.47 0.50
N VAL A 255 -19.64 1.17 0.83
CA VAL A 255 -18.48 0.28 0.87
C VAL A 255 -17.82 0.18 -0.51
N GLY A 256 -18.60 0.01 -1.58
CA GLY A 256 -18.09 -0.04 -2.96
C GLY A 256 -17.38 1.25 -3.36
N PHE A 257 -17.94 2.40 -3.05
CA PHE A 257 -17.33 3.70 -3.31
C PHE A 257 -16.04 3.91 -2.53
N PHE A 258 -16.01 3.53 -1.25
CA PHE A 258 -14.82 3.62 -0.41
C PHE A 258 -13.73 2.64 -0.87
N ALA A 259 -14.10 1.46 -1.36
CA ALA A 259 -13.17 0.48 -1.92
C ALA A 259 -12.42 1.03 -3.14
N ILE A 260 -13.12 1.73 -4.06
CA ILE A 260 -12.50 2.40 -5.21
C ILE A 260 -11.54 3.48 -4.73
N ALA A 261 -11.98 4.34 -3.78
CA ALA A 261 -11.14 5.39 -3.22
C ALA A 261 -9.85 4.82 -2.62
N SER A 262 -9.95 3.75 -1.83
CA SER A 262 -8.80 3.07 -1.23
C SER A 262 -7.87 2.46 -2.29
N THR A 263 -8.42 1.85 -3.35
CA THR A 263 -7.64 1.24 -4.43
C THR A 263 -6.84 2.28 -5.20
N LEU A 264 -7.47 3.39 -5.58
CA LEU A 264 -6.80 4.47 -6.32
C LEU A 264 -5.75 5.18 -5.45
N THR A 265 -6.06 5.44 -4.18
CA THR A 265 -5.11 6.06 -3.23
C THR A 265 -3.90 5.15 -2.98
N ARG A 266 -4.12 3.85 -2.84
CA ARG A 266 -3.03 2.87 -2.69
C ARG A 266 -2.06 2.91 -3.87
N GLY A 267 -2.57 2.95 -5.09
CA GLY A 267 -1.73 3.03 -6.29
C GLY A 267 -0.94 4.32 -6.39
N ALA A 268 -1.59 5.45 -6.19
CA ALA A 268 -0.98 6.75 -6.36
C ALA A 268 -0.03 7.14 -5.22
N VAL A 269 -0.36 6.76 -3.98
CA VAL A 269 0.33 7.26 -2.76
C VAL A 269 1.19 6.19 -2.12
N GLU A 270 0.62 5.00 -1.84
CA GLU A 270 1.33 3.97 -1.07
C GLU A 270 2.49 3.35 -1.86
N LEU A 271 2.29 3.00 -3.13
CA LEU A 271 3.36 2.45 -3.97
C LEU A 271 4.53 3.43 -4.13
N PHE A 272 4.21 4.72 -4.32
CA PHE A 272 5.23 5.75 -4.39
C PHE A 272 5.98 5.89 -3.06
N SER A 273 5.25 5.92 -1.93
CA SER A 273 5.82 6.03 -0.60
C SER A 273 6.74 4.87 -0.25
N VAL A 274 6.35 3.63 -0.59
CA VAL A 274 7.17 2.43 -0.34
C VAL A 274 8.49 2.51 -1.09
N GLY A 275 8.47 2.89 -2.38
CA GLY A 275 9.67 3.04 -3.19
C GLY A 275 10.61 4.12 -2.65
N LEU A 276 10.07 5.28 -2.28
CA LEU A 276 10.85 6.38 -1.73
C LEU A 276 11.44 6.04 -0.36
N THR A 277 10.64 5.45 0.52
CA THR A 277 11.09 5.01 1.86
C THR A 277 12.19 3.95 1.76
N ALA A 278 12.03 2.95 0.89
CA ALA A 278 13.04 1.92 0.68
C ALA A 278 14.40 2.49 0.21
N THR A 279 14.36 3.61 -0.53
CA THR A 279 15.57 4.30 -1.00
C THR A 279 16.18 5.17 0.10
N LEU A 280 15.37 5.94 0.84
CA LEU A 280 15.85 6.93 1.80
C LEU A 280 16.27 6.33 3.14
N LEU A 281 15.61 5.25 3.58
CA LEU A 281 15.87 4.63 4.87
C LEU A 281 17.34 4.22 5.09
N PRO A 282 18.04 3.55 4.14
CA PRO A 282 19.46 3.21 4.30
C PRO A 282 20.37 4.42 4.40
N TYR A 283 20.07 5.50 3.65
CA TYR A 283 20.86 6.74 3.72
C TYR A 283 20.71 7.44 5.07
N MET A 284 19.47 7.52 5.59
CA MET A 284 19.21 8.07 6.93
C MET A 284 19.88 7.24 8.02
N ALA A 285 19.83 5.89 7.92
CA ALA A 285 20.46 5.00 8.88
C ALA A 285 22.01 5.14 8.86
N LYS A 286 22.59 5.26 7.66
CA LYS A 286 24.05 5.52 7.52
C LYS A 286 24.43 6.88 8.11
N ALA A 287 23.64 7.92 7.85
CA ALA A 287 23.85 9.26 8.40
C ALA A 287 23.78 9.24 9.95
N PHE A 288 22.80 8.53 10.50
CA PHE A 288 22.67 8.33 11.95
C PHE A 288 23.91 7.62 12.55
N GLY A 289 24.38 6.55 11.94
CA GLY A 289 25.57 5.83 12.39
C GLY A 289 26.87 6.63 12.28
N GLN A 290 26.97 7.57 11.33
CA GLN A 290 28.18 8.38 11.11
C GLN A 290 28.28 9.59 12.05
N LYS A 291 27.21 10.37 12.19
CA LYS A 291 27.23 11.68 12.87
C LYS A 291 26.05 11.90 13.82
N GLY A 292 25.32 10.82 14.14
CA GLY A 292 24.24 10.84 15.11
C GLY A 292 22.93 11.42 14.59
N GLN A 293 22.03 11.69 15.52
CA GLN A 293 20.62 11.99 15.29
C GLN A 293 20.38 13.29 14.52
N GLU A 294 21.08 14.38 14.86
CA GLU A 294 20.88 15.70 14.21
C GLU A 294 21.31 15.67 12.73
N TYR A 295 22.37 14.93 12.42
CA TYR A 295 22.80 14.76 11.03
C TYR A 295 21.80 13.94 10.22
N ALA A 296 21.22 12.89 10.79
CA ALA A 296 20.15 12.12 10.17
C ALA A 296 18.86 12.99 9.98
N ALA A 297 18.60 13.92 10.91
CA ALA A 297 17.47 14.83 10.81
C ALA A 297 17.59 15.84 9.65
N ARG A 298 18.79 16.25 9.26
CA ARG A 298 19.00 17.05 8.03
C ARG A 298 18.60 16.29 6.79
N PHE A 299 18.97 15.01 6.70
CA PHE A 299 18.49 14.13 5.62
C PHE A 299 16.96 14.00 5.61
N LEU A 300 16.32 13.97 6.79
CA LEU A 300 14.85 14.00 6.86
C LEU A 300 14.28 15.28 6.26
N SER A 301 14.89 16.45 6.55
CA SER A 301 14.44 17.73 5.97
C SER A 301 14.50 17.73 4.45
N GLU A 302 15.59 17.20 3.86
CA GLU A 302 15.73 17.01 2.41
C GLU A 302 14.69 16.01 1.88
N ALA A 303 14.58 14.82 2.51
CA ALA A 303 13.59 13.83 2.13
C ALA A 303 12.17 14.38 2.17
N THR A 304 11.83 15.18 3.18
CA THR A 304 10.53 15.84 3.33
C THR A 304 10.19 16.69 2.11
N ARG A 305 11.16 17.39 1.50
CA ARG A 305 10.93 18.14 0.26
C ARG A 305 10.52 17.23 -0.90
N PHE A 306 11.18 16.09 -1.08
CA PHE A 306 10.82 15.13 -2.13
C PHE A 306 9.43 14.52 -1.90
N TYR A 307 9.12 14.10 -0.66
CA TYR A 307 7.80 13.60 -0.31
C TYR A 307 6.72 14.65 -0.56
N TRP A 308 6.96 15.91 -0.18
CA TRP A 308 6.00 16.99 -0.35
C TRP A 308 5.77 17.32 -1.81
N ALA A 309 6.84 17.46 -2.60
CA ALA A 309 6.72 17.73 -4.03
C ALA A 309 5.95 16.63 -4.76
N ALA A 310 6.27 15.36 -4.50
CA ALA A 310 5.54 14.24 -5.06
C ALA A 310 4.09 14.18 -4.57
N GLY A 311 3.88 14.40 -3.28
CA GLY A 311 2.56 14.42 -2.68
C GLY A 311 1.64 15.50 -3.27
N LEU A 312 2.14 16.73 -3.48
CA LEU A 312 1.40 17.80 -4.15
C LEU A 312 1.14 17.50 -5.62
N ALA A 313 2.09 16.85 -6.31
CA ALA A 313 1.86 16.39 -7.69
C ALA A 313 0.71 15.38 -7.76
N ILE A 314 0.69 14.41 -6.86
CA ILE A 314 -0.39 13.41 -6.75
C ILE A 314 -1.72 14.09 -6.40
N ALA A 315 -1.72 15.03 -5.45
CA ALA A 315 -2.92 15.76 -5.03
C ALA A 315 -3.49 16.62 -6.17
N GLY A 316 -2.63 17.38 -6.87
CA GLY A 316 -3.05 18.24 -7.99
C GLY A 316 -3.55 17.44 -9.19
N LEU A 317 -2.81 16.39 -9.60
CA LEU A 317 -3.28 15.46 -10.63
C LEU A 317 -4.57 14.77 -10.21
N GLY A 318 -4.69 14.36 -8.95
CA GLY A 318 -5.90 13.78 -8.39
C GLY A 318 -7.11 14.70 -8.53
N LEU A 319 -6.96 15.97 -8.18
CA LEU A 319 -8.03 16.97 -8.35
C LEU A 319 -8.50 17.10 -9.80
N VAL A 320 -7.54 17.15 -10.73
CA VAL A 320 -7.82 17.42 -12.15
C VAL A 320 -8.33 16.19 -12.89
N THR A 321 -7.77 15.01 -12.60
CA THR A 321 -7.99 13.81 -13.45
C THR A 321 -8.98 12.81 -12.88
N THR A 322 -9.26 12.80 -11.57
CA THR A 322 -10.07 11.75 -10.93
C THR A 322 -11.47 11.64 -11.51
N SER A 323 -12.14 12.76 -11.78
CA SER A 323 -13.50 12.74 -12.34
C SER A 323 -13.54 12.01 -13.69
N GLY A 324 -12.65 12.38 -14.61
CA GLY A 324 -12.55 11.75 -15.93
C GLY A 324 -12.09 10.28 -15.83
N LEU A 325 -11.09 9.98 -14.99
CA LEU A 325 -10.59 8.62 -14.81
C LEU A 325 -11.65 7.69 -14.20
N VAL A 326 -12.36 8.13 -13.15
CA VAL A 326 -13.40 7.31 -12.51
C VAL A 326 -14.55 7.05 -13.49
N THR A 327 -15.01 8.08 -14.20
CA THR A 327 -16.08 7.92 -15.20
C THR A 327 -15.62 7.01 -16.35
N LEU A 328 -14.38 7.17 -16.83
CA LEU A 328 -13.82 6.34 -17.89
C LEU A 328 -13.62 4.89 -17.47
N MET A 329 -13.06 4.66 -16.28
CA MET A 329 -12.69 3.32 -15.79
C MET A 329 -13.89 2.58 -15.19
N TYR A 330 -14.65 3.22 -14.29
CA TYR A 330 -15.73 2.59 -13.52
C TYR A 330 -17.12 2.87 -14.08
N GLY A 331 -17.29 3.93 -14.89
CA GLY A 331 -18.55 4.32 -15.49
C GLY A 331 -19.37 5.30 -14.64
N HIS A 332 -20.46 5.80 -15.23
CA HIS A 332 -21.29 6.86 -14.62
C HIS A 332 -21.96 6.46 -13.29
N LYS A 333 -22.19 5.16 -13.05
CA LYS A 333 -22.76 4.67 -11.79
C LYS A 333 -21.91 4.98 -10.54
N TYR A 334 -20.65 5.40 -10.73
CA TYR A 334 -19.69 5.68 -9.67
C TYR A 334 -19.37 7.18 -9.52
N THR A 335 -20.08 8.06 -10.22
CA THR A 335 -19.84 9.51 -10.16
C THR A 335 -20.09 10.09 -8.77
N GLU A 336 -21.02 9.54 -8.00
CA GLU A 336 -21.30 9.95 -6.61
C GLU A 336 -20.10 9.71 -5.67
N ALA A 337 -19.19 8.79 -6.03
CA ALA A 337 -17.99 8.52 -5.26
C ALA A 337 -16.87 9.55 -5.50
N ILE A 338 -16.91 10.32 -6.59
CA ILE A 338 -15.83 11.20 -7.03
C ILE A 338 -15.40 12.20 -5.94
N PRO A 339 -16.29 12.94 -5.26
CA PRO A 339 -15.87 13.86 -4.21
C PRO A 339 -15.11 13.18 -3.07
N SER A 340 -15.56 11.99 -2.68
CA SER A 340 -14.91 11.18 -1.64
C SER A 340 -13.54 10.69 -2.07
N ILE A 341 -13.40 10.23 -3.31
CA ILE A 341 -12.14 9.77 -3.89
C ILE A 341 -11.13 10.91 -3.95
N ILE A 342 -11.57 12.07 -4.45
CA ILE A 342 -10.72 13.28 -4.54
C ILE A 342 -10.24 13.67 -3.14
N THR A 343 -11.13 13.76 -2.16
CA THR A 343 -10.78 14.17 -0.80
C THR A 343 -9.73 13.24 -0.18
N ILE A 344 -9.94 11.92 -0.27
CA ILE A 344 -8.99 10.93 0.26
C ILE A 344 -7.64 11.02 -0.47
N LEU A 345 -7.65 11.11 -1.80
CA LEU A 345 -6.43 11.14 -2.61
C LEU A 345 -5.61 12.42 -2.39
N VAL A 346 -6.29 13.57 -2.37
CA VAL A 346 -5.65 14.88 -2.13
C VAL A 346 -5.02 14.91 -0.74
N LEU A 347 -5.76 14.48 0.27
CA LEU A 347 -5.25 14.49 1.64
C LEU A 347 -4.09 13.49 1.82
N ALA A 348 -4.22 12.28 1.26
CA ALA A 348 -3.15 11.29 1.31
C ALA A 348 -1.89 11.76 0.58
N GLY A 349 -2.04 12.45 -0.55
CA GLY A 349 -0.93 13.10 -1.26
C GLY A 349 -0.32 14.23 -0.44
N ALA A 350 -1.12 15.18 0.02
CA ALA A 350 -0.64 16.32 0.81
C ALA A 350 0.07 15.89 2.11
N LEU A 351 -0.30 14.77 2.71
CA LEU A 351 0.31 14.26 3.94
C LEU A 351 1.34 13.14 3.69
N LEU A 352 1.77 12.94 2.45
CA LEU A 352 2.73 11.89 2.09
C LEU A 352 4.06 12.02 2.87
N PHE A 353 4.50 13.24 3.18
CA PHE A 353 5.75 13.51 3.89
C PHE A 353 5.76 12.99 5.34
N VAL A 354 4.61 12.75 5.96
CA VAL A 354 4.51 12.16 7.29
C VAL A 354 5.15 10.76 7.32
N ASN A 355 5.11 10.03 6.20
CA ASN A 355 5.77 8.72 6.09
C ASN A 355 7.31 8.84 6.24
N GLY A 356 7.92 9.94 5.78
CA GLY A 356 9.34 10.24 6.00
C GLY A 356 9.67 10.43 7.49
N ILE A 357 8.81 11.11 8.24
CA ILE A 357 8.97 11.30 9.70
C ILE A 357 8.89 9.94 10.42
N VAL A 358 7.92 9.09 10.05
CA VAL A 358 7.77 7.75 10.64
C VAL A 358 8.97 6.86 10.31
N ALA A 359 9.53 6.99 9.11
CA ALA A 359 10.75 6.27 8.71
C ALA A 359 11.97 6.75 9.52
N PHE A 360 12.12 8.06 9.72
CA PHE A 360 13.17 8.64 10.55
C PHE A 360 13.11 8.14 12.01
N GLN A 361 11.90 8.10 12.61
CA GLN A 361 11.71 7.57 13.96
C GLN A 361 12.16 6.10 14.08
N ALA A 362 12.04 5.31 12.99
CA ALA A 362 12.56 3.95 12.95
C ALA A 362 14.09 3.90 12.94
N VAL A 363 14.74 4.83 12.25
CA VAL A 363 16.21 4.92 12.15
C VAL A 363 16.83 5.32 13.49
N VAL A 364 16.20 6.23 14.23
CA VAL A 364 16.73 6.72 15.53
C VAL A 364 16.23 5.92 16.74
N ASP A 365 15.75 4.69 16.51
CA ASP A 365 15.27 3.73 17.53
C ASP A 365 14.12 4.24 18.41
N ARG A 366 13.32 5.20 17.93
CA ARG A 366 12.14 5.74 18.63
C ARG A 366 10.88 4.91 18.33
N GLN A 367 10.96 3.60 18.56
CA GLN A 367 9.83 2.69 18.33
C GLN A 367 8.63 3.00 19.24
N ASP A 368 8.87 3.43 20.48
CA ASP A 368 7.80 3.80 21.42
C ASP A 368 6.98 4.99 20.88
N ASP A 369 7.65 5.99 20.32
CA ASP A 369 6.96 7.15 19.73
C ASP A 369 6.14 6.75 18.50
N ARG A 370 6.62 5.82 17.70
CA ARG A 370 5.86 5.24 16.57
C ARG A 370 4.61 4.47 17.03
N ILE A 371 4.73 3.70 18.14
CA ILE A 371 3.60 2.97 18.71
C ILE A 371 2.57 3.96 19.25
N ARG A 372 2.99 4.98 19.98
CA ARG A 372 2.11 6.03 20.51
C ARG A 372 1.42 6.83 19.41
N LEU A 373 2.16 7.19 18.35
CA LEU A 373 1.62 7.86 17.17
C LEU A 373 0.55 6.98 16.49
N SER A 374 0.89 5.72 16.21
CA SER A 374 -0.04 4.80 15.54
C SER A 374 -1.25 4.48 16.41
N GLY A 375 -1.05 4.27 17.70
CA GLY A 375 -2.12 4.02 18.67
C GLY A 375 -3.05 5.23 18.84
N GLY A 376 -2.48 6.43 18.96
CA GLY A 376 -3.26 7.66 19.05
C GLY A 376 -4.10 7.92 17.81
N ALA A 377 -3.51 7.77 16.62
CA ALA A 377 -4.23 7.89 15.36
C ALA A 377 -5.34 6.82 15.21
N LEU A 378 -5.09 5.58 15.66
CA LEU A 378 -6.09 4.52 15.66
C LEU A 378 -7.28 4.87 16.60
N ILE A 379 -7.03 5.38 17.78
CA ILE A 379 -8.11 5.81 18.70
C ILE A 379 -8.95 6.89 18.05
N VAL A 380 -8.32 7.91 17.44
CA VAL A 380 -9.03 8.96 16.70
C VAL A 380 -9.86 8.37 15.56
N ASN A 381 -9.32 7.43 14.80
CA ASN A 381 -10.02 6.75 13.71
C ASN A 381 -11.28 6.02 14.18
N ILE A 382 -11.16 5.24 15.27
CA ILE A 382 -12.28 4.49 15.84
C ILE A 382 -13.35 5.44 16.36
N VAL A 383 -12.96 6.47 17.15
CA VAL A 383 -13.91 7.42 17.72
C VAL A 383 -14.65 8.19 16.63
N LEU A 384 -13.93 8.75 15.66
CA LEU A 384 -14.54 9.48 14.55
C LEU A 384 -15.40 8.55 13.68
N GLY A 385 -14.96 7.32 13.43
CA GLY A 385 -15.72 6.34 12.67
C GLY A 385 -17.06 5.99 13.34
N ILE A 386 -17.06 5.70 14.64
CA ILE A 386 -18.29 5.37 15.40
C ILE A 386 -19.25 6.56 15.43
N VAL A 387 -18.76 7.80 15.50
CA VAL A 387 -19.59 8.99 15.60
C VAL A 387 -20.10 9.47 14.25
N LEU A 388 -19.24 9.48 13.23
CA LEU A 388 -19.55 10.13 11.95
C LEU A 388 -20.17 9.17 10.92
N ILE A 389 -19.77 7.90 10.87
CA ILE A 389 -20.26 6.98 9.84
C ILE A 389 -21.74 6.68 9.99
N PRO A 390 -22.32 6.42 11.19
CA PRO A 390 -23.76 6.22 11.35
C PRO A 390 -24.60 7.43 10.92
N ARG A 391 -24.04 8.66 11.03
CA ARG A 391 -24.75 9.91 10.72
C ARG A 391 -24.62 10.34 9.27
N PHE A 392 -23.45 10.15 8.68
CA PHE A 392 -23.08 10.72 7.38
C PHE A 392 -22.66 9.65 6.34
N GLY A 393 -22.75 8.36 6.68
CA GLY A 393 -22.41 7.27 5.75
C GLY A 393 -21.00 7.42 5.15
N LEU A 394 -20.92 7.43 3.81
CA LEU A 394 -19.65 7.57 3.08
C LEU A 394 -18.90 8.86 3.44
N ALA A 395 -19.60 9.99 3.53
CA ALA A 395 -18.97 11.26 3.93
C ALA A 395 -18.41 11.18 5.35
N GLY A 396 -19.09 10.46 6.26
CA GLY A 396 -18.61 10.17 7.60
C GLY A 396 -17.29 9.36 7.60
N ALA A 397 -17.17 8.38 6.72
CA ALA A 397 -15.94 7.61 6.56
C ALA A 397 -14.78 8.46 6.01
N VAL A 398 -15.06 9.33 5.04
CA VAL A 398 -14.06 10.28 4.52
C VAL A 398 -13.60 11.27 5.60
N LEU A 399 -14.53 11.78 6.41
CA LEU A 399 -14.20 12.67 7.53
C LEU A 399 -13.39 11.96 8.63
N ALA A 400 -13.74 10.70 8.96
CA ALA A 400 -12.99 9.90 9.91
C ALA A 400 -11.56 9.62 9.42
N TYR A 401 -11.40 9.23 8.15
CA TYR A 401 -10.12 9.09 7.50
C TYR A 401 -9.31 10.40 7.54
N SER A 402 -9.94 11.52 7.18
CA SER A 402 -9.30 12.83 7.17
C SER A 402 -8.83 13.26 8.55
N GLY A 403 -9.67 13.12 9.56
CA GLY A 403 -9.32 13.41 10.96
C GLY A 403 -8.19 12.54 11.48
N THR A 404 -8.16 11.27 11.07
CA THR A 404 -7.06 10.35 11.39
C THR A 404 -5.75 10.81 10.76
N ARG A 405 -5.73 11.19 9.48
CA ARG A 405 -4.53 11.70 8.80
C ARG A 405 -4.02 13.00 9.40
N ILE A 406 -4.93 13.90 9.77
CA ILE A 406 -4.55 15.15 10.46
C ILE A 406 -3.98 14.86 11.86
N SER A 407 -4.57 13.94 12.61
CA SER A 407 -4.03 13.53 13.92
C SER A 407 -2.64 12.88 13.79
N GLU A 408 -2.42 12.08 12.75
CA GLU A 408 -1.08 11.54 12.44
C GLU A 408 -0.06 12.64 12.21
N LEU A 409 -0.41 13.67 11.43
CA LEU A 409 0.47 14.82 11.21
C LEU A 409 0.81 15.53 12.52
N ILE A 410 -0.20 15.84 13.33
CA ILE A 410 -0.01 16.53 14.60
C ILE A 410 0.91 15.71 15.53
N LEU A 411 0.63 14.43 15.69
CA LEU A 411 1.44 13.53 16.53
C LEU A 411 2.85 13.33 15.96
N ALA A 412 2.99 13.20 14.64
CA ALA A 412 4.29 13.05 14.00
C ALA A 412 5.17 14.28 14.23
N VAL A 413 4.63 15.48 14.03
CA VAL A 413 5.35 16.74 14.27
C VAL A 413 5.68 16.92 15.76
N TYR A 414 4.73 16.59 16.65
CA TYR A 414 4.95 16.67 18.11
C TYR A 414 6.10 15.76 18.56
N TYR A 415 6.11 14.50 18.15
CA TYR A 415 7.19 13.58 18.50
C TYR A 415 8.50 13.90 17.78
N LEU A 416 8.47 14.43 16.55
CA LEU A 416 9.67 14.87 15.86
C LEU A 416 10.39 15.99 16.61
N ARG A 417 9.63 17.01 17.08
CA ARG A 417 10.18 18.15 17.83
C ARG A 417 10.81 17.76 19.18
N ARG A 418 10.48 16.57 19.72
CA ARG A 418 11.12 16.03 20.93
C ARG A 418 12.45 15.32 20.66
N VAL A 419 12.67 14.97 19.39
CA VAL A 419 13.79 14.14 18.97
C VAL A 419 14.89 14.99 18.33
N THR A 420 14.53 16.07 17.64
CA THR A 420 15.49 16.92 16.92
C THR A 420 15.08 18.37 16.94
N SER A 421 16.08 19.27 16.92
CA SER A 421 15.92 20.70 16.71
C SER A 421 15.72 21.07 15.23
N GLU A 422 16.11 20.20 14.30
CA GLU A 422 15.90 20.38 12.88
C GLU A 422 14.39 20.39 12.57
N GLY A 423 13.95 21.47 11.93
CA GLY A 423 12.53 21.68 11.65
C GLY A 423 12.10 21.14 10.30
N ILE A 424 10.79 21.01 10.13
CA ILE A 424 10.19 20.79 8.81
C ILE A 424 10.37 22.10 8.00
N PRO A 425 10.78 22.03 6.72
CA PRO A 425 11.03 23.20 5.89
C PRO A 425 9.72 23.86 5.40
N TRP A 426 8.94 24.44 6.32
CA TRP A 426 7.61 24.99 6.01
C TRP A 426 7.62 26.07 4.94
N SER A 427 8.60 26.98 4.97
CA SER A 427 8.65 28.11 4.02
C SER A 427 8.76 27.67 2.55
N PRO A 428 9.72 26.79 2.14
CA PRO A 428 9.71 26.25 0.79
C PRO A 428 8.47 25.41 0.49
N MET A 429 7.96 24.64 1.46
CA MET A 429 6.75 23.84 1.28
C MET A 429 5.53 24.70 0.95
N LEU A 430 5.33 25.83 1.64
CA LEU A 430 4.24 26.77 1.36
C LEU A 430 4.38 27.45 0.00
N ARG A 431 5.61 27.81 -0.42
CA ARG A 431 5.85 28.34 -1.77
C ARG A 431 5.46 27.35 -2.85
N LEU A 432 5.86 26.09 -2.71
CA LEU A 432 5.49 25.03 -3.66
C LEU A 432 3.99 24.75 -3.65
N LEU A 433 3.34 24.82 -2.49
CA LEU A 433 1.88 24.68 -2.37
C LEU A 433 1.16 25.79 -3.16
N ALA A 434 1.58 27.03 -3.02
CA ALA A 434 0.96 28.16 -3.75
C ALA A 434 1.06 27.96 -5.26
N VAL A 435 2.22 27.53 -5.75
CA VAL A 435 2.43 27.27 -7.19
C VAL A 435 1.65 26.02 -7.63
N GLY A 436 1.63 24.98 -6.81
CA GLY A 436 0.82 23.78 -7.07
C GLY A 436 -0.67 24.11 -7.17
N ALA A 437 -1.18 24.97 -6.29
CA ALA A 437 -2.55 25.47 -6.34
C ALA A 437 -2.84 26.26 -7.63
N LEU A 438 -1.91 27.15 -8.02
CA LEU A 438 -2.03 27.88 -9.28
C LEU A 438 -2.03 26.96 -10.50
N ALA A 439 -1.09 25.99 -10.55
CA ALA A 439 -1.04 25.00 -11.62
C ALA A 439 -2.33 24.17 -11.70
N THR A 440 -2.90 23.81 -10.54
CA THR A 440 -4.19 23.10 -10.46
C THR A 440 -5.33 23.97 -10.97
N ALA A 441 -5.39 25.26 -10.59
CA ALA A 441 -6.43 26.18 -11.04
C ALA A 441 -6.38 26.37 -12.57
N VAL A 442 -5.19 26.52 -13.16
CA VAL A 442 -5.03 26.60 -14.62
C VAL A 442 -5.44 25.28 -15.30
N ALA A 443 -5.05 24.15 -14.74
CA ALA A 443 -5.45 22.86 -15.29
C ALA A 443 -6.97 22.61 -15.20
N MET A 444 -7.64 23.08 -14.14
CA MET A 444 -9.09 23.05 -14.05
C MET A 444 -9.77 23.95 -15.11
N LEU A 445 -9.20 25.12 -15.37
CA LEU A 445 -9.68 25.96 -16.47
C LEU A 445 -9.53 25.26 -17.83
N VAL A 446 -8.41 24.56 -18.07
CA VAL A 446 -8.25 23.74 -19.29
C VAL A 446 -9.29 22.64 -19.34
N LEU A 447 -9.63 22.02 -18.20
CA LEU A 447 -10.66 20.99 -18.11
C LEU A 447 -12.06 21.50 -18.51
N GLU A 448 -12.38 22.76 -18.17
CA GLU A 448 -13.64 23.40 -18.55
C GLU A 448 -13.66 23.86 -20.01
N LEU A 449 -12.52 24.33 -20.54
CA LEU A 449 -12.42 24.86 -21.90
C LEU A 449 -12.37 23.77 -22.98
N VAL A 450 -11.87 22.55 -22.63
CA VAL A 450 -11.74 21.45 -23.57
C VAL A 450 -12.96 20.53 -23.45
N PRO A 451 -13.87 20.50 -24.44
CA PRO A 451 -15.03 19.62 -24.38
C PRO A 451 -14.62 18.17 -24.64
N GLY A 452 -15.33 17.23 -23.96
CA GLY A 452 -15.23 15.81 -24.26
C GLY A 452 -14.76 14.94 -23.10
N ARG A 453 -15.00 13.63 -23.21
CA ARG A 453 -14.73 12.62 -22.17
C ARG A 453 -13.23 12.46 -21.81
N PHE A 454 -12.33 12.95 -22.65
CA PHE A 454 -10.89 12.88 -22.45
C PHE A 454 -10.28 14.24 -22.04
N ALA A 455 -11.08 15.24 -21.70
CA ALA A 455 -10.63 16.57 -21.29
C ALA A 455 -9.63 16.55 -20.11
N PHE A 456 -9.73 15.53 -19.26
CA PHE A 456 -8.81 15.32 -18.13
C PHE A 456 -7.35 15.03 -18.59
N VAL A 457 -7.13 14.55 -19.82
CA VAL A 457 -5.78 14.27 -20.34
C VAL A 457 -5.00 15.57 -20.63
N PRO A 458 -5.49 16.49 -21.48
CA PRO A 458 -4.83 17.77 -21.69
C PRO A 458 -4.74 18.62 -20.41
N ALA A 459 -5.75 18.55 -19.52
CA ALA A 459 -5.70 19.23 -18.23
C ALA A 459 -4.59 18.64 -17.31
N GLY A 460 -4.43 17.33 -17.25
CA GLY A 460 -3.34 16.69 -16.52
C GLY A 460 -1.96 17.03 -17.10
N ILE A 461 -1.84 17.09 -18.44
CA ILE A 461 -0.59 17.55 -19.11
C ILE A 461 -0.30 18.99 -18.76
N ALA A 462 -1.29 19.90 -18.82
CA ALA A 462 -1.14 21.29 -18.43
C ALA A 462 -0.66 21.45 -16.98
N PHE A 463 -1.24 20.67 -16.06
CA PHE A 463 -0.79 20.62 -14.67
C PHE A 463 0.70 20.23 -14.57
N ILE A 464 1.12 19.13 -15.22
CA ILE A 464 2.51 18.67 -15.17
C ILE A 464 3.46 19.71 -15.76
N CYS A 465 3.10 20.30 -16.92
CA CYS A 465 3.91 21.31 -17.60
C CYS A 465 4.08 22.60 -16.79
N LEU A 466 3.14 22.94 -15.94
CA LEU A 466 3.23 24.11 -15.05
C LEU A 466 3.91 23.76 -13.73
N TYR A 467 3.55 22.65 -13.11
CA TYR A 467 4.03 22.25 -11.78
C TYR A 467 5.51 21.84 -11.78
N ALA A 468 5.96 21.06 -12.75
CA ALA A 468 7.33 20.55 -12.77
C ALA A 468 8.40 21.67 -12.86
N PRO A 469 8.30 22.69 -13.74
CA PRO A 469 9.24 23.81 -13.78
C PRO A 469 9.07 24.77 -12.60
N ALA A 470 7.90 24.83 -11.99
CA ALA A 470 7.61 25.75 -10.90
C ALA A 470 8.50 25.55 -9.66
N GLY A 471 8.88 24.33 -9.36
CA GLY A 471 9.84 24.04 -8.28
C GLY A 471 11.19 24.73 -8.47
N VAL A 472 11.61 24.94 -9.74
CA VAL A 472 12.82 25.71 -10.09
C VAL A 472 12.57 27.20 -9.90
N LEU A 473 11.45 27.71 -10.42
CA LEU A 473 11.11 29.16 -10.39
C LEU A 473 11.00 29.70 -8.96
N VAL A 474 10.42 28.92 -8.04
CA VAL A 474 10.28 29.32 -6.63
C VAL A 474 11.48 28.95 -5.76
N ARG A 475 12.60 28.51 -6.38
CA ARG A 475 13.83 28.09 -5.70
C ARG A 475 13.57 27.08 -4.59
N TYR A 476 12.75 26.08 -4.92
CA TYR A 476 12.38 25.02 -3.99
C TYR A 476 13.51 24.02 -3.76
N TRP A 477 14.22 23.66 -4.84
CA TRP A 477 15.30 22.69 -4.85
C TRP A 477 16.64 23.30 -4.46
N THR A 478 17.40 22.61 -3.62
CA THR A 478 18.79 22.95 -3.28
C THR A 478 19.76 22.37 -4.30
N GLU A 479 21.04 22.76 -4.23
CA GLU A 479 22.11 22.19 -5.04
C GLU A 479 22.22 20.68 -4.90
N GLU A 480 22.08 20.20 -3.67
CA GLU A 480 22.12 18.77 -3.34
C GLU A 480 20.93 18.02 -3.93
N ASP A 481 19.74 18.63 -3.92
CA ASP A 481 18.55 18.08 -4.56
C ASP A 481 18.75 17.94 -6.08
N TYR A 482 19.37 18.93 -6.74
CA TYR A 482 19.68 18.83 -8.18
C TYR A 482 20.69 17.72 -8.49
N ALA A 483 21.69 17.50 -7.64
CA ALA A 483 22.64 16.40 -7.80
C ALA A 483 21.95 15.02 -7.69
N LEU A 484 21.03 14.90 -6.74
CA LEU A 484 20.24 13.67 -6.55
C LEU A 484 19.28 13.43 -7.73
N LEU A 485 18.54 14.47 -8.15
CA LEU A 485 17.66 14.39 -9.33
C LEU A 485 18.45 14.03 -10.59
N GLY A 486 19.65 14.58 -10.77
CA GLY A 486 20.55 14.23 -11.88
C GLY A 486 20.97 12.76 -11.88
N THR A 487 21.25 12.21 -10.71
CA THR A 487 21.59 10.79 -10.55
C THR A 487 20.40 9.87 -10.89
N ILE A 488 19.20 10.24 -10.44
CA ILE A 488 17.97 9.48 -10.71
C ILE A 488 17.63 9.56 -12.21
N ALA A 489 17.66 10.77 -12.78
CA ALA A 489 17.36 11.00 -14.19
C ALA A 489 18.35 10.29 -15.12
N GLY A 490 19.63 10.21 -14.72
CA GLY A 490 20.65 9.45 -15.44
C GLY A 490 20.31 7.95 -15.59
N ARG A 491 19.62 7.39 -14.59
CA ARG A 491 19.15 5.98 -14.61
C ARG A 491 17.90 5.76 -15.48
N LEU A 492 17.11 6.81 -15.72
CA LEU A 492 15.92 6.78 -16.57
C LEU A 492 16.25 6.88 -18.07
N GLY A 493 17.52 6.97 -18.45
CA GLY A 493 17.98 7.03 -19.82
C GLY A 493 17.67 8.36 -20.52
N LEU A 494 17.28 8.31 -21.81
CA LEU A 494 17.02 9.48 -22.62
C LEU A 494 15.95 10.44 -22.06
N PRO A 495 14.76 9.97 -21.63
CA PRO A 495 13.72 10.85 -21.08
C PRO A 495 14.19 11.62 -19.83
N GLY A 496 14.91 10.93 -18.92
CA GLY A 496 15.44 11.57 -17.72
C GLY A 496 16.49 12.63 -18.03
N ARG A 497 17.38 12.37 -19.00
CA ARG A 497 18.40 13.35 -19.44
C ARG A 497 17.76 14.58 -20.10
N MET A 498 16.72 14.39 -20.91
CA MET A 498 15.96 15.52 -21.51
C MET A 498 15.27 16.37 -20.44
N PHE A 499 14.64 15.72 -19.46
CA PHE A 499 14.02 16.40 -18.32
C PHE A 499 15.05 17.25 -17.54
N MET A 500 16.21 16.66 -17.20
CA MET A 500 17.27 17.39 -16.47
C MET A 500 17.88 18.53 -17.27
N ARG A 501 18.08 18.37 -18.58
CA ARG A 501 18.52 19.48 -19.44
C ARG A 501 17.52 20.63 -19.41
N GLY A 502 16.22 20.34 -19.50
CA GLY A 502 15.15 21.35 -19.36
C GLY A 502 15.20 22.09 -18.03
N LEU A 503 15.33 21.35 -16.92
CA LEU A 503 15.45 21.94 -15.58
C LEU A 503 16.73 22.81 -15.43
N GLN A 504 17.87 22.36 -15.94
CA GLN A 504 19.13 23.13 -15.92
C GLN A 504 19.05 24.42 -16.74
N LEU A 505 18.46 24.41 -17.93
CA LEU A 505 18.24 25.60 -18.75
C LEU A 505 17.33 26.62 -18.06
N LEU A 506 16.27 26.16 -17.41
CA LEU A 506 15.39 27.04 -16.63
C LEU A 506 16.14 27.64 -15.43
N ARG A 507 16.97 26.86 -14.76
CA ARG A 507 17.77 27.30 -13.63
C ARG A 507 18.73 28.43 -14.02
N VAL A 508 19.48 28.27 -15.09
CA VAL A 508 20.43 29.32 -15.60
C VAL A 508 19.71 30.62 -15.87
N ARG A 509 18.47 30.56 -16.39
CA ARG A 509 17.67 31.80 -16.66
C ARG A 509 17.11 32.45 -15.39
N VAL A 510 16.95 31.72 -14.29
CA VAL A 510 16.42 32.26 -13.01
C VAL A 510 17.54 32.81 -12.11
N THR A 511 18.77 32.37 -12.35
CA THR A 511 19.97 32.84 -11.59
C THR A 511 20.74 33.94 -12.30
N ALA A 512 20.51 34.14 -13.60
CA ALA A 512 20.97 35.31 -14.38
C ALA A 512 19.95 36.44 -14.26
#